data_1cb30f3b9e4c303e4fe5890a869b56f6
#
_entry.id   1cb30f3b9e4c303e4fe5890a869b56f6
#
_cell.length_a   1.000
_cell.length_b   1.000
_cell.length_c   1.000
_cell.angle_alpha   90.00
_cell.angle_beta   90.00
_cell.angle_gamma   90.00
#
_symmetry.space_group_name_H-M   'P 1'
#
loop_
_entity.id
_entity.type
_entity.pdbx_description
1 polymer ?
#
loop_
_entity_poly.entity_id
_entity_poly.type
_entity_poly.pdbx_seq_one_letter_code
_entity_poly.pdbx_strand_id
1 'polypeptide(L)'
;MTLNRVVVTGYGLTSPIGNTPEEFWNNLHDGKIGIGPITKFDNSEIPVHNAGEIHDFPFDKYFVRKDKNRMDQYSLYAIYATLEALENAKLDMDTVDRDRTGVIVSSGIGGLQEMQDQIIRMHEKGIKRIQPMFIPKALSNMAAGNIALRIGARGVCKSITTACASSNDAIGEAFREIKFGYHDVILAGGAESTINEIGIGGFNALTALSTT
;
A
#
# COMPACT_ATOMS: atom_id res chain seq x y z
N MET A 1 8.18 32.53 -12.86
CA MET A 1 7.80 31.68 -11.71
C MET A 1 9.05 30.91 -11.29
N THR A 2 9.52 31.10 -10.08
CA THR A 2 10.69 30.31 -9.60
C THR A 2 10.21 28.95 -9.23
N LEU A 3 10.79 27.89 -9.81
CA LEU A 3 10.45 26.50 -9.51
C LEU A 3 11.21 26.05 -8.25
N ASN A 4 10.51 25.35 -7.35
CA ASN A 4 11.12 24.81 -6.16
C ASN A 4 12.08 23.65 -6.48
N ARG A 5 13.14 23.52 -5.69
CA ARG A 5 13.94 22.31 -5.67
C ARG A 5 13.19 21.24 -4.86
N VAL A 6 12.99 20.08 -5.47
CA VAL A 6 12.33 18.92 -4.81
C VAL A 6 13.40 17.92 -4.42
N VAL A 7 13.30 17.39 -3.21
CA VAL A 7 14.22 16.38 -2.66
C VAL A 7 13.44 15.28 -1.95
N VAL A 8 13.98 14.07 -1.93
CA VAL A 8 13.50 12.98 -1.09
C VAL A 8 14.17 13.13 0.27
N THR A 9 13.37 13.26 1.32
CA THR A 9 13.85 13.48 2.69
C THR A 9 13.79 12.23 3.56
N GLY A 10 13.00 11.24 3.17
CA GLY A 10 12.88 9.97 3.86
C GLY A 10 12.13 8.94 3.02
N TYR A 11 12.28 7.70 3.38
CA TYR A 11 11.61 6.57 2.74
C TYR A 11 11.31 5.47 3.76
N GLY A 12 10.25 4.72 3.51
CA GLY A 12 9.81 3.59 4.30
C GLY A 12 9.20 2.54 3.40
N LEU A 13 9.24 1.31 3.84
CA LEU A 13 8.74 0.19 3.06
C LEU A 13 8.34 -0.99 3.96
N THR A 14 7.57 -1.90 3.36
CA THR A 14 7.38 -3.27 3.85
C THR A 14 7.38 -4.20 2.64
N SER A 15 8.11 -5.29 2.72
CA SER A 15 8.31 -6.23 1.63
C SER A 15 8.62 -7.63 2.14
N PRO A 16 8.59 -8.66 1.27
CA PRO A 16 8.99 -10.02 1.66
C PRO A 16 10.45 -10.16 2.15
N ILE A 17 11.31 -9.19 1.88
CA ILE A 17 12.73 -9.22 2.29
C ILE A 17 13.09 -8.16 3.33
N GLY A 18 12.12 -7.44 3.88
CA GLY A 18 12.38 -6.50 4.97
C GLY A 18 11.24 -5.53 5.20
N ASN A 19 11.11 -5.09 6.43
CA ASN A 19 10.09 -4.17 6.91
C ASN A 19 10.66 -2.80 7.32
N THR A 20 11.96 -2.61 7.17
CA THR A 20 12.64 -1.32 7.32
C THR A 20 13.58 -1.10 6.14
N PRO A 21 13.93 0.16 5.82
CA PRO A 21 14.89 0.46 4.77
C PRO A 21 16.23 -0.25 4.94
N GLU A 22 16.74 -0.32 6.16
CA GLU A 22 18.03 -0.97 6.47
C GLU A 22 17.95 -2.49 6.28
N GLU A 23 16.90 -3.13 6.80
CA GLU A 23 16.68 -4.57 6.64
C GLU A 23 16.53 -4.95 5.17
N PHE A 24 15.71 -4.19 4.44
CA PHE A 24 15.51 -4.39 3.01
C PHE A 24 16.82 -4.29 2.23
N TRP A 25 17.61 -3.24 2.50
CA TRP A 25 18.86 -3.01 1.81
C TRP A 25 19.88 -4.12 2.08
N ASN A 26 20.06 -4.52 3.34
CA ASN A 26 20.97 -5.57 3.73
C ASN A 26 20.57 -6.92 3.11
N ASN A 27 19.31 -7.28 3.20
CA ASN A 27 18.78 -8.52 2.61
C ASN A 27 18.89 -8.52 1.07
N LEU A 28 18.67 -7.38 0.42
CA LEU A 28 18.83 -7.23 -1.03
C LEU A 28 20.31 -7.40 -1.42
N HIS A 29 21.21 -6.75 -0.69
CA HIS A 29 22.66 -6.85 -0.90
C HIS A 29 23.18 -8.29 -0.72
N ASP A 30 22.65 -9.00 0.27
CA ASP A 30 23.00 -10.39 0.56
C ASP A 30 22.32 -11.40 -0.38
N GLY A 31 21.53 -10.93 -1.35
CA GLY A 31 20.85 -11.76 -2.32
C GLY A 31 19.66 -12.56 -1.76
N LYS A 32 19.05 -12.12 -0.66
CA LYS A 32 17.89 -12.79 -0.08
C LYS A 32 16.71 -12.80 -1.07
N ILE A 33 16.17 -13.97 -1.32
CA ILE A 33 15.01 -14.16 -2.17
C ILE A 33 13.73 -14.00 -1.34
N GLY A 34 12.86 -13.06 -1.75
CA GLY A 34 11.57 -12.83 -1.10
C GLY A 34 10.40 -13.56 -1.75
N ILE A 35 10.66 -14.35 -2.79
CA ILE A 35 9.66 -15.18 -3.47
C ILE A 35 9.76 -16.59 -2.91
N GLY A 36 8.64 -17.17 -2.50
CA GLY A 36 8.55 -18.50 -1.95
C GLY A 36 7.16 -19.10 -2.16
N PRO A 37 6.91 -20.33 -1.65
CA PRO A 37 5.63 -20.98 -1.78
C PRO A 37 4.48 -20.13 -1.25
N ILE A 38 3.36 -20.09 -1.98
CA ILE A 38 2.13 -19.44 -1.53
C ILE A 38 1.59 -20.19 -0.31
N THR A 39 1.33 -19.43 0.78
CA THR A 39 0.81 -19.98 2.02
C THR A 39 -0.57 -19.46 2.41
N LYS A 40 -1.05 -18.42 1.73
CA LYS A 40 -2.30 -17.72 2.07
C LYS A 40 -3.56 -18.47 1.64
N PHE A 41 -3.47 -19.32 0.64
CA PHE A 41 -4.59 -20.10 0.10
C PHE A 41 -4.10 -21.39 -0.56
N ASP A 42 -5.01 -22.32 -0.82
CA ASP A 42 -4.71 -23.55 -1.57
C ASP A 42 -4.62 -23.24 -3.07
N ASN A 43 -3.42 -23.36 -3.62
CA ASN A 43 -3.11 -23.12 -5.03
C ASN A 43 -2.87 -24.40 -5.84
N SER A 44 -3.34 -25.54 -5.37
CA SER A 44 -3.12 -26.85 -6.01
C SER A 44 -3.77 -26.98 -7.40
N GLU A 45 -4.82 -26.22 -7.68
CA GLU A 45 -5.55 -26.24 -8.95
C GLU A 45 -4.93 -25.34 -10.05
N ILE A 46 -3.89 -24.56 -9.74
CA ILE A 46 -3.23 -23.66 -10.68
C ILE A 46 -1.72 -23.93 -10.75
N PRO A 47 -1.06 -23.64 -11.89
CA PRO A 47 0.38 -23.91 -12.03
C PRO A 47 1.29 -22.87 -11.36
N VAL A 48 0.74 -21.88 -10.68
CA VAL A 48 1.48 -20.82 -9.99
C VAL A 48 1.60 -21.15 -8.52
N HIS A 49 2.82 -21.45 -8.06
CA HIS A 49 3.06 -21.94 -6.71
C HIS A 49 3.86 -20.96 -5.83
N ASN A 50 4.44 -19.92 -6.40
CA ASN A 50 5.31 -19.00 -5.69
C ASN A 50 4.80 -17.56 -5.76
N ALA A 51 4.98 -16.81 -4.66
CA ALA A 51 4.67 -15.39 -4.57
C ALA A 51 5.58 -14.69 -3.54
N GLY A 52 5.60 -13.36 -3.58
CA GLY A 52 6.30 -12.55 -2.58
C GLY A 52 5.38 -12.19 -1.41
N GLU A 53 5.20 -13.09 -0.46
CA GLU A 53 4.38 -12.85 0.73
C GLU A 53 5.16 -12.15 1.84
N ILE A 54 4.52 -11.19 2.52
CA ILE A 54 5.04 -10.59 3.75
C ILE A 54 4.53 -11.44 4.92
N HIS A 55 5.42 -12.19 5.56
CA HIS A 55 5.09 -13.07 6.68
C HIS A 55 5.18 -12.35 8.03
N ASP A 56 6.24 -11.58 8.24
CA ASP A 56 6.58 -10.95 9.52
C ASP A 56 6.21 -9.46 9.54
N PHE A 57 4.97 -9.14 9.11
CA PHE A 57 4.49 -7.76 9.14
C PHE A 57 4.39 -7.25 10.58
N PRO A 58 5.14 -6.20 10.98
CA PRO A 58 5.20 -5.73 12.36
C PRO A 58 3.97 -4.88 12.72
N PHE A 59 2.80 -5.50 12.68
CA PHE A 59 1.51 -4.86 12.89
C PHE A 59 1.44 -4.07 14.19
N ASP A 60 1.91 -4.64 15.28
CA ASP A 60 1.76 -4.05 16.62
C ASP A 60 2.63 -2.80 16.85
N LYS A 61 3.57 -2.50 15.91
CA LYS A 61 4.37 -1.27 16.00
C LYS A 61 3.51 -0.02 15.88
N TYR A 62 2.50 -0.04 15.00
CA TYR A 62 1.70 1.15 14.69
C TYR A 62 0.19 0.97 14.77
N PHE A 63 -0.30 -0.26 14.87
CA PHE A 63 -1.72 -0.56 14.75
C PHE A 63 -2.26 -1.28 15.98
N VAL A 64 -3.59 -1.17 16.14
CA VAL A 64 -4.35 -1.93 17.12
C VAL A 64 -5.34 -2.86 16.42
N ARG A 65 -5.83 -3.89 17.11
CA ARG A 65 -6.70 -4.93 16.52
C ARG A 65 -7.88 -4.37 15.72
N LYS A 66 -8.47 -3.24 16.12
CA LYS A 66 -9.60 -2.64 15.41
C LYS A 66 -9.24 -2.12 14.00
N ASP A 67 -7.96 -1.83 13.76
CA ASP A 67 -7.51 -1.33 12.46
C ASP A 67 -7.65 -2.40 11.37
N LYS A 68 -7.42 -3.69 11.69
CA LYS A 68 -7.70 -4.83 10.79
C LYS A 68 -9.17 -4.91 10.34
N ASN A 69 -10.09 -4.46 11.19
CA ASN A 69 -11.50 -4.47 10.86
C ASN A 69 -11.94 -3.28 9.98
N ARG A 70 -11.12 -2.23 9.91
CA ARG A 70 -11.44 -0.96 9.24
C ARG A 70 -10.70 -0.76 7.92
N MET A 71 -9.57 -1.44 7.75
CA MET A 71 -8.68 -1.27 6.61
C MET A 71 -8.35 -2.62 5.97
N ASP A 72 -8.20 -2.63 4.65
CA ASP A 72 -7.63 -3.77 3.95
C ASP A 72 -6.11 -3.78 4.11
N GLN A 73 -5.49 -4.94 3.86
CA GLN A 73 -4.06 -5.16 4.07
C GLN A 73 -3.19 -4.19 3.27
N TYR A 74 -3.56 -3.82 2.03
CA TYR A 74 -2.80 -2.86 1.25
C TYR A 74 -2.73 -1.48 1.92
N SER A 75 -3.84 -1.03 2.56
CA SER A 75 -3.87 0.22 3.32
C SER A 75 -2.99 0.16 4.57
N LEU A 76 -2.95 -0.99 5.26
CA LEU A 76 -2.06 -1.19 6.41
C LEU A 76 -0.59 -1.13 5.98
N TYR A 77 -0.22 -1.74 4.86
CA TYR A 77 1.13 -1.65 4.31
C TYR A 77 1.51 -0.22 3.95
N ALA A 78 0.62 0.51 3.29
CA ALA A 78 0.85 1.91 2.93
C ALA A 78 1.05 2.82 4.14
N ILE A 79 0.22 2.67 5.17
CA ILE A 79 0.35 3.44 6.42
C ILE A 79 1.65 3.09 7.13
N TYR A 80 1.97 1.80 7.24
CA TYR A 80 3.22 1.34 7.86
C TYR A 80 4.43 2.00 7.18
N ALA A 81 4.55 1.85 5.85
CA ALA A 81 5.63 2.43 5.08
C ALA A 81 5.71 3.96 5.22
N THR A 82 4.54 4.63 5.30
CA THR A 82 4.48 6.09 5.52
C THR A 82 5.05 6.48 6.89
N LEU A 83 4.70 5.76 7.95
CA LEU A 83 5.19 6.05 9.30
C LEU A 83 6.70 5.78 9.41
N GLU A 84 7.19 4.70 8.79
CA GLU A 84 8.64 4.45 8.64
C GLU A 84 9.35 5.59 7.88
N ALA A 85 8.73 6.10 6.79
CA ALA A 85 9.28 7.22 6.03
C ALA A 85 9.38 8.50 6.87
N LEU A 86 8.38 8.80 7.70
CA LEU A 86 8.39 9.95 8.62
C LEU A 86 9.48 9.80 9.69
N GLU A 87 9.62 8.61 10.29
CA GLU A 87 10.70 8.33 11.24
C GLU A 87 12.09 8.46 10.57
N ASN A 88 12.25 7.91 9.37
CA ASN A 88 13.49 8.01 8.60
C ASN A 88 13.84 9.46 8.24
N ALA A 89 12.85 10.25 7.84
CA ALA A 89 13.00 11.68 7.56
C ALA A 89 13.24 12.52 8.84
N LYS A 90 13.01 11.96 10.02
CA LYS A 90 12.94 12.70 11.29
C LYS A 90 11.97 13.89 11.21
N LEU A 91 10.86 13.70 10.48
CA LEU A 91 9.87 14.73 10.25
C LEU A 91 8.78 14.65 11.32
N ASP A 92 8.71 15.72 12.13
CA ASP A 92 7.65 15.90 13.10
C ASP A 92 6.48 16.63 12.44
N MET A 93 5.33 15.97 12.38
CA MET A 93 4.10 16.51 11.79
C MET A 93 3.51 17.69 12.54
N ASP A 94 3.96 17.96 13.77
CA ASP A 94 3.56 19.17 14.52
C ASP A 94 4.37 20.41 14.13
N THR A 95 5.46 20.22 13.39
CA THR A 95 6.34 21.31 12.93
C THR A 95 6.09 21.76 11.49
N VAL A 96 5.25 21.06 10.75
CA VAL A 96 4.95 21.35 9.34
C VAL A 96 3.58 22.02 9.18
N ASP A 97 3.42 22.80 8.12
CA ASP A 97 2.10 23.29 7.72
C ASP A 97 1.26 22.13 7.16
N ARG A 98 0.26 21.72 7.92
CA ARG A 98 -0.63 20.60 7.58
C ARG A 98 -1.49 20.90 6.35
N ASP A 99 -1.81 22.17 6.08
CA ASP A 99 -2.60 22.58 4.90
C ASP A 99 -1.74 22.54 3.62
N ARG A 100 -0.41 22.59 3.77
CA ARG A 100 0.56 22.43 2.68
C ARG A 100 1.24 21.04 2.68
N THR A 101 0.76 20.13 3.51
CA THR A 101 1.22 18.73 3.56
C THR A 101 0.19 17.83 2.91
N GLY A 102 0.57 17.13 1.83
CA GLY A 102 -0.29 16.27 1.04
C GLY A 102 0.05 14.79 1.13
N VAL A 103 -0.87 13.97 0.63
CA VAL A 103 -0.72 12.51 0.49
C VAL A 103 -1.13 12.10 -0.92
N ILE A 104 -0.22 11.51 -1.67
CA ILE A 104 -0.47 10.93 -3.00
C ILE A 104 0.01 9.49 -2.95
N VAL A 105 -0.85 8.60 -2.48
CA VAL A 105 -0.52 7.17 -2.32
C VAL A 105 -1.52 6.32 -3.07
N SER A 106 -1.01 5.45 -3.89
CA SER A 106 -1.73 4.75 -4.93
C SER A 106 -1.79 3.25 -4.73
N SER A 107 -2.76 2.61 -5.35
CA SER A 107 -2.89 1.17 -5.50
C SER A 107 -3.45 0.89 -6.89
N GLY A 108 -3.00 -0.19 -7.51
CA GLY A 108 -3.51 -0.62 -8.81
C GLY A 108 -4.94 -1.17 -8.73
N ILE A 109 -5.25 -1.90 -7.66
CA ILE A 109 -6.52 -2.62 -7.51
C ILE A 109 -7.26 -2.21 -6.24
N GLY A 110 -6.55 -1.90 -5.16
CA GLY A 110 -7.15 -1.63 -3.85
C GLY A 110 -7.39 -2.90 -3.04
N GLY A 111 -8.49 -2.95 -2.28
CA GLY A 111 -8.82 -4.02 -1.35
C GLY A 111 -9.37 -5.27 -2.02
N LEU A 112 -8.57 -5.96 -2.83
CA LEU A 112 -9.01 -7.15 -3.58
C LEU A 112 -9.38 -8.31 -2.65
N GLN A 113 -8.67 -8.47 -1.52
CA GLN A 113 -9.03 -9.49 -0.52
C GLN A 113 -10.41 -9.22 0.07
N GLU A 114 -10.68 -7.96 0.45
CA GLU A 114 -12.00 -7.60 0.98
C GLU A 114 -13.11 -7.81 -0.06
N MET A 115 -12.86 -7.51 -1.34
CA MET A 115 -13.82 -7.77 -2.42
C MET A 115 -14.14 -9.26 -2.50
N GLN A 116 -13.13 -10.13 -2.53
CA GLN A 116 -13.29 -11.57 -2.54
C GLN A 116 -14.09 -12.05 -1.34
N ASP A 117 -13.71 -11.66 -0.13
CA ASP A 117 -14.35 -12.10 1.12
C ASP A 117 -15.83 -11.71 1.18
N GLN A 118 -16.17 -10.49 0.73
CA GLN A 118 -17.55 -10.03 0.76
C GLN A 118 -18.42 -10.65 -0.33
N ILE A 119 -17.85 -11.00 -1.49
CA ILE A 119 -18.56 -11.75 -2.55
C ILE A 119 -18.88 -13.16 -2.04
N ILE A 120 -17.91 -13.86 -1.46
CA ILE A 120 -18.12 -15.19 -0.87
C ILE A 120 -19.18 -15.10 0.24
N ARG A 121 -19.02 -14.15 1.15
CA ARG A 121 -19.97 -13.94 2.25
C ARG A 121 -21.39 -13.63 1.77
N MET A 122 -21.51 -12.83 0.73
CA MET A 122 -22.82 -12.52 0.11
C MET A 122 -23.45 -13.78 -0.49
N HIS A 123 -22.66 -14.60 -1.17
CA HIS A 123 -23.13 -15.86 -1.77
C HIS A 123 -23.60 -16.86 -0.71
N GLU A 124 -22.83 -17.04 0.36
CA GLU A 124 -23.14 -18.01 1.42
C GLU A 124 -24.25 -17.56 2.38
N LYS A 125 -24.29 -16.26 2.72
CA LYS A 125 -25.12 -15.73 3.84
C LYS A 125 -26.15 -14.70 3.41
N GLY A 126 -26.16 -14.34 2.12
CA GLY A 126 -27.08 -13.39 1.53
C GLY A 126 -26.64 -11.93 1.64
N ILE A 127 -27.20 -11.07 0.77
CA ILE A 127 -26.82 -9.66 0.59
C ILE A 127 -26.85 -8.83 1.89
N LYS A 128 -27.75 -9.15 2.81
CA LYS A 128 -27.88 -8.45 4.10
C LYS A 128 -26.70 -8.67 5.04
N ARG A 129 -25.77 -9.56 4.69
CA ARG A 129 -24.60 -9.92 5.50
C ARG A 129 -23.31 -9.26 5.02
N ILE A 130 -23.34 -8.46 3.96
CA ILE A 130 -22.21 -7.63 3.55
C ILE A 130 -21.84 -6.69 4.70
N GLN A 131 -20.54 -6.56 4.97
CA GLN A 131 -20.05 -5.76 6.09
C GLN A 131 -20.13 -4.25 5.79
N PRO A 132 -20.44 -3.41 6.80
CA PRO A 132 -20.54 -1.96 6.60
C PRO A 132 -19.24 -1.30 6.10
N MET A 133 -18.09 -1.87 6.46
CA MET A 133 -16.77 -1.36 6.05
C MET A 133 -16.29 -1.88 4.68
N PHE A 134 -17.13 -2.65 3.96
CA PHE A 134 -16.76 -3.21 2.66
C PHE A 134 -16.27 -2.14 1.69
N ILE A 135 -17.10 -1.14 1.38
CA ILE A 135 -16.74 -0.11 0.40
C ILE A 135 -15.50 0.68 0.83
N PRO A 136 -15.41 1.21 2.07
CA PRO A 136 -14.19 1.89 2.51
C PRO A 136 -12.92 1.04 2.45
N LYS A 137 -13.01 -0.28 2.64
CA LYS A 137 -11.85 -1.18 2.55
C LYS A 137 -11.47 -1.51 1.10
N ALA A 138 -12.46 -1.60 0.21
CA ALA A 138 -12.27 -2.00 -1.18
C ALA A 138 -11.67 -0.90 -2.07
N LEU A 139 -11.97 0.37 -1.81
CA LEU A 139 -11.60 1.48 -2.67
C LEU A 139 -10.08 1.73 -2.68
N SER A 140 -9.47 1.86 -3.87
CA SER A 140 -8.02 2.04 -4.06
C SER A 140 -7.44 3.35 -3.52
N ASN A 141 -8.27 4.40 -3.34
CA ASN A 141 -7.85 5.68 -2.78
C ASN A 141 -7.86 5.74 -1.25
N MET A 142 -8.33 4.70 -0.58
CA MET A 142 -8.46 4.73 0.88
C MET A 142 -7.13 4.61 1.61
N ALA A 143 -6.09 4.08 0.98
CA ALA A 143 -4.73 4.16 1.54
C ALA A 143 -4.32 5.62 1.76
N ALA A 144 -4.46 6.48 0.73
CA ALA A 144 -4.16 7.92 0.85
C ALA A 144 -5.04 8.60 1.92
N GLY A 145 -6.35 8.32 1.92
CA GLY A 145 -7.28 8.88 2.91
C GLY A 145 -6.95 8.46 4.34
N ASN A 146 -6.66 7.18 4.57
CA ASN A 146 -6.29 6.66 5.90
C ASN A 146 -4.94 7.23 6.38
N ILE A 147 -3.96 7.41 5.49
CA ILE A 147 -2.70 8.07 5.80
C ILE A 147 -2.95 9.52 6.20
N ALA A 148 -3.69 10.29 5.37
CA ALA A 148 -3.99 11.68 5.66
C ALA A 148 -4.65 11.87 7.02
N LEU A 149 -5.63 11.02 7.35
CA LEU A 149 -6.28 11.00 8.66
C LEU A 149 -5.28 10.67 9.79
N ARG A 150 -4.40 9.70 9.56
CA ARG A 150 -3.44 9.22 10.57
C ARG A 150 -2.41 10.28 10.95
N ILE A 151 -1.88 11.01 9.97
CA ILE A 151 -0.84 12.03 10.16
C ILE A 151 -1.39 13.45 10.27
N GLY A 152 -2.67 13.66 10.05
CA GLY A 152 -3.32 14.96 10.10
C GLY A 152 -2.98 15.88 8.92
N ALA A 153 -2.59 15.33 7.76
CA ALA A 153 -2.37 16.10 6.53
C ALA A 153 -3.71 16.66 6.00
N ARG A 154 -3.70 17.91 5.54
CA ARG A 154 -4.89 18.63 5.05
C ARG A 154 -4.70 19.21 3.65
N GLY A 155 -3.53 19.04 3.05
CA GLY A 155 -3.27 19.36 1.64
C GLY A 155 -3.91 18.35 0.69
N VAL A 156 -3.35 18.21 -0.52
CA VAL A 156 -3.86 17.26 -1.51
C VAL A 156 -3.91 15.84 -0.94
N CYS A 157 -5.03 15.16 -1.14
CA CYS A 157 -5.19 13.75 -0.80
C CYS A 157 -5.81 13.02 -1.98
N LYS A 158 -5.00 12.27 -2.73
CA LYS A 158 -5.45 11.57 -3.94
C LYS A 158 -4.71 10.26 -4.17
N SER A 159 -5.30 9.41 -4.99
CA SER A 159 -4.68 8.21 -5.56
C SER A 159 -4.72 8.31 -7.08
N ILE A 160 -3.67 7.85 -7.73
CA ILE A 160 -3.56 7.79 -9.19
C ILE A 160 -3.50 6.31 -9.57
N THR A 161 -4.44 5.86 -10.39
CA THR A 161 -4.52 4.46 -10.78
C THR A 161 -4.08 4.27 -12.21
N THR A 162 -2.86 3.80 -12.39
CA THR A 162 -2.23 3.47 -13.67
C THR A 162 -1.64 2.05 -13.61
N ALA A 163 -2.41 1.13 -13.04
CA ALA A 163 -2.03 -0.28 -12.83
C ALA A 163 -0.66 -0.39 -12.11
N CYS A 164 0.27 -1.19 -12.65
CA CYS A 164 1.59 -1.40 -12.04
C CYS A 164 2.44 -0.12 -11.93
N ALA A 165 2.14 0.94 -12.69
CA ALA A 165 2.84 2.22 -12.67
C ALA A 165 2.30 3.22 -11.64
N SER A 166 1.22 2.88 -10.92
CA SER A 166 0.51 3.79 -10.03
C SER A 166 1.41 4.48 -8.99
N SER A 167 2.35 3.73 -8.39
CA SER A 167 3.30 4.29 -7.41
C SER A 167 4.27 5.30 -8.04
N ASN A 168 4.74 5.03 -9.27
CA ASN A 168 5.64 5.93 -9.98
C ASN A 168 4.92 7.21 -10.38
N ASP A 169 3.66 7.10 -10.85
CA ASP A 169 2.84 8.27 -11.17
C ASP A 169 2.54 9.11 -9.92
N ALA A 170 2.29 8.47 -8.78
CA ALA A 170 2.11 9.17 -7.50
C ALA A 170 3.35 9.99 -7.13
N ILE A 171 4.55 9.43 -7.28
CA ILE A 171 5.82 10.12 -7.02
C ILE A 171 6.01 11.27 -8.03
N GLY A 172 5.74 11.03 -9.31
CA GLY A 172 5.84 12.03 -10.37
C GLY A 172 4.90 13.23 -10.14
N GLU A 173 3.69 12.95 -9.69
CA GLU A 173 2.72 13.99 -9.36
C GLU A 173 3.10 14.78 -8.10
N ALA A 174 3.55 14.10 -7.06
CA ALA A 174 4.08 14.73 -5.85
C ALA A 174 5.26 15.66 -6.18
N PHE A 175 6.15 15.24 -7.07
CA PHE A 175 7.24 16.08 -7.57
C PHE A 175 6.69 17.37 -8.23
N ARG A 176 5.66 17.28 -9.08
CA ARG A 176 5.05 18.45 -9.72
C ARG A 176 4.41 19.38 -8.71
N GLU A 177 3.62 18.85 -7.78
CA GLU A 177 2.93 19.63 -6.74
C GLU A 177 3.90 20.47 -5.90
N ILE A 178 5.05 19.89 -5.50
CA ILE A 178 6.07 20.63 -4.75
C ILE A 178 6.85 21.57 -5.67
N LYS A 179 7.22 21.13 -6.87
CA LYS A 179 8.01 21.92 -7.81
C LYS A 179 7.32 23.22 -8.18
N PHE A 180 6.00 23.19 -8.37
CA PHE A 180 5.21 24.37 -8.72
C PHE A 180 4.73 25.17 -7.49
N GLY A 181 5.08 24.75 -6.27
CA GLY A 181 4.80 25.47 -5.03
C GLY A 181 3.39 25.31 -4.49
N TYR A 182 2.65 24.31 -4.95
CA TYR A 182 1.32 24.01 -4.41
C TYR A 182 1.40 23.39 -3.00
N HIS A 183 2.44 22.60 -2.73
CA HIS A 183 2.69 21.94 -1.45
C HIS A 183 4.17 22.05 -1.06
N ASP A 184 4.46 21.86 0.23
CA ASP A 184 5.82 21.87 0.78
C ASP A 184 6.31 20.46 1.10
N VAL A 185 5.38 19.59 1.54
CA VAL A 185 5.64 18.18 1.88
C VAL A 185 4.57 17.30 1.25
N ILE A 186 4.98 16.20 0.63
CA ILE A 186 4.05 15.17 0.16
C ILE A 186 4.57 13.78 0.49
N LEU A 187 3.73 12.96 1.12
CA LEU A 187 3.92 11.54 1.28
C LEU A 187 3.44 10.86 -0.01
N ALA A 188 4.37 10.25 -0.76
CA ALA A 188 4.09 9.71 -2.08
C ALA A 188 4.56 8.27 -2.21
N GLY A 189 3.81 7.44 -2.93
CA GLY A 189 4.16 6.05 -3.17
C GLY A 189 2.95 5.18 -3.50
N GLY A 190 3.03 3.91 -3.13
CA GLY A 190 1.91 3.00 -3.31
C GLY A 190 2.10 1.67 -2.59
N ALA A 191 1.02 0.92 -2.50
CA ALA A 191 1.00 -0.40 -1.89
C ALA A 191 -0.03 -1.31 -2.58
N GLU A 192 0.23 -2.59 -2.58
CA GLU A 192 -0.64 -3.63 -3.13
C GLU A 192 -0.70 -4.85 -2.23
N SER A 193 -1.84 -5.55 -2.19
CA SER A 193 -2.02 -6.80 -1.46
C SER A 193 -2.96 -7.74 -2.22
N THR A 194 -2.46 -8.31 -3.34
CA THR A 194 -3.25 -9.09 -4.29
C THR A 194 -2.90 -10.59 -4.33
N ILE A 195 -2.15 -11.07 -3.31
CA ILE A 195 -1.84 -12.50 -3.19
C ILE A 195 -3.01 -13.18 -2.48
N ASN A 196 -4.01 -13.54 -3.27
CA ASN A 196 -5.21 -14.26 -2.92
C ASN A 196 -5.72 -15.03 -4.15
N GLU A 197 -6.76 -15.85 -4.02
CA GLU A 197 -7.26 -16.73 -5.09
C GLU A 197 -7.65 -15.94 -6.34
N ILE A 198 -8.44 -14.86 -6.19
CA ILE A 198 -8.91 -14.06 -7.33
C ILE A 198 -7.77 -13.28 -7.99
N GLY A 199 -6.82 -12.77 -7.21
CA GLY A 199 -5.66 -12.03 -7.71
C GLY A 199 -4.71 -12.93 -8.49
N ILE A 200 -4.23 -14.01 -7.87
CA ILE A 200 -3.32 -14.96 -8.53
C ILE A 200 -4.04 -15.68 -9.67
N GLY A 201 -5.29 -16.11 -9.49
CA GLY A 201 -6.10 -16.73 -10.54
C GLY A 201 -6.31 -15.81 -11.74
N GLY A 202 -6.59 -14.53 -11.51
CA GLY A 202 -6.77 -13.55 -12.57
C GLY A 202 -5.49 -13.31 -13.38
N PHE A 203 -4.35 -13.11 -12.72
CA PHE A 203 -3.05 -12.96 -13.41
C PHE A 203 -2.58 -14.25 -14.08
N ASN A 204 -2.89 -15.43 -13.50
CA ASN A 204 -2.64 -16.72 -14.15
C ASN A 204 -3.46 -16.87 -15.43
N ALA A 205 -4.73 -16.48 -15.44
CA ALA A 205 -5.59 -16.52 -16.63
C ALA A 205 -5.06 -15.62 -17.77
N LEU A 206 -4.34 -14.55 -17.44
CA LEU A 206 -3.62 -13.69 -18.39
C LEU A 206 -2.28 -14.29 -18.87
N THR A 207 -1.88 -15.46 -18.35
CA THR A 207 -0.55 -16.05 -18.59
C THR A 207 0.61 -15.10 -18.22
N ALA A 208 0.39 -14.25 -17.22
CA ALA A 208 1.34 -13.20 -16.82
C ALA A 208 2.26 -13.63 -15.67
N LEU A 209 2.04 -14.80 -15.08
CA LEU A 209 2.80 -15.31 -13.95
C LEU A 209 3.73 -16.45 -14.34
N SER A 210 4.88 -16.57 -13.65
CA SER A 210 5.76 -17.74 -13.78
C SER A 210 5.09 -18.98 -13.22
N THR A 211 5.30 -20.10 -13.89
CA THR A 211 4.86 -21.43 -13.47
C THR A 211 6.02 -22.33 -13.04
N THR A 212 7.23 -21.75 -12.94
CA THR A 212 8.48 -22.43 -12.58
C THR A 212 9.09 -21.79 -11.35
#